data_51626c3e9eaac7081313201d63c9e01d
#
_entry.id   51626c3e9eaac7081313201d63c9e01d
#
_cell.length_a   1.000
_cell.length_b   1.000
_cell.length_c   1.000
_cell.angle_alpha   90.00
_cell.angle_beta   90.00
_cell.angle_gamma   90.00
#
_symmetry.space_group_name_H-M   'P 1'
#
loop_
_entity.id
_entity.type
_entity.pdbx_description
1 polymer ?
#
loop_
_entity_poly.entity_id
_entity_poly.type
_entity_poly.pdbx_seq_one_letter_code
_entity_poly.pdbx_strand_id
1 'polypeptide(L)'
;MLQTSTSQAIEGLWVLLISNDGELKAQDPAGRVPVMCRAGNDQTYLLVFKDVVKARQFVAHASLDGAEPRMVMKSNRDDIVRIAKSAGVVGTLLDYDPSTQKYAEATALA
;
A
#
# COMPACT_ATOMS: atom_id res chain seq x y z
N MET A 1 5.99 -20.67 12.50
CA MET A 1 6.20 -20.17 12.14
C MET A 1 6.42 -19.45 11.61
N LEU A 2 6.38 -19.08 11.35
CA LEU A 2 6.40 -18.39 10.81
C LEU A 2 6.85 -17.60 10.41
N GLN A 3 7.08 -17.38 10.52
CA GLN A 3 7.05 -16.30 9.94
C GLN A 3 7.98 -15.72 9.07
N THR A 4 8.08 -15.74 8.26
CA THR A 4 8.72 -15.08 7.18
C THR A 4 8.63 -13.57 7.29
N SER A 5 9.58 -12.83 6.74
CA SER A 5 9.51 -11.39 6.67
C SER A 5 8.35 -10.98 5.76
N THR A 6 7.43 -10.18 6.29
CA THR A 6 6.30 -9.70 5.52
C THR A 6 6.70 -8.72 4.43
N SER A 7 7.87 -8.07 4.54
CA SER A 7 8.34 -7.20 3.48
C SER A 7 8.56 -7.97 2.17
N GLN A 8 8.94 -9.26 2.26
CA GLN A 8 9.08 -10.08 1.07
C GLN A 8 7.73 -10.50 0.49
N ALA A 9 6.69 -10.54 1.32
CA ALA A 9 5.38 -10.99 0.88
C ALA A 9 4.73 -10.02 -0.12
N ILE A 10 5.16 -8.77 -0.16
CA ILE A 10 4.58 -7.80 -1.09
C ILE A 10 5.32 -7.72 -2.43
N GLU A 11 6.46 -8.41 -2.59
CA GLU A 11 7.14 -8.42 -3.87
C GLU A 11 6.24 -9.00 -4.96
N GLY A 12 6.21 -8.33 -6.11
CA GLY A 12 5.34 -8.72 -7.21
C GLY A 12 3.92 -8.18 -7.12
N LEU A 13 3.54 -7.61 -5.98
CA LEU A 13 2.27 -6.92 -5.85
C LEU A 13 2.45 -5.46 -6.27
N TRP A 14 1.33 -4.75 -6.42
CA TRP A 14 1.36 -3.35 -6.85
C TRP A 14 0.90 -2.46 -5.71
N VAL A 15 1.50 -1.28 -5.63
CA VAL A 15 1.04 -0.20 -4.75
C VAL A 15 0.69 0.99 -5.62
N LEU A 16 -0.01 1.96 -5.03
CA LEU A 16 -0.31 3.22 -5.69
C LEU A 16 0.47 4.31 -4.98
N LEU A 17 1.20 5.12 -5.74
CA LEU A 17 1.98 6.23 -5.19
C LEU A 17 1.24 7.53 -5.43
N ILE A 18 1.12 8.34 -4.39
CA ILE A 18 0.48 9.65 -4.43
C ILE A 18 1.42 10.70 -3.85
N SER A 19 1.16 11.96 -4.18
CA SER A 19 1.93 13.07 -3.63
C SER A 19 1.77 13.10 -2.11
N ASN A 20 2.88 13.27 -1.42
CA ASN A 20 2.89 13.34 0.04
C ASN A 20 2.37 14.69 0.55
N ASP A 21 2.63 15.77 -0.18
CA ASP A 21 2.24 17.13 0.22
C ASP A 21 2.70 17.50 1.63
N GLY A 22 3.81 16.88 2.08
CA GLY A 22 4.39 17.18 3.38
C GLY A 22 3.71 16.53 4.57
N GLU A 23 2.74 15.64 4.34
CA GLU A 23 1.99 15.04 5.46
C GLU A 23 2.82 14.03 6.25
N LEU A 24 3.68 13.27 5.57
CA LEU A 24 4.52 12.27 6.21
C LEU A 24 5.98 12.68 6.16
N LYS A 25 6.74 12.30 7.18
CA LYS A 25 8.18 12.57 7.22
C LYS A 25 8.94 11.72 6.21
N ALA A 26 8.55 10.47 6.06
CA ALA A 26 9.18 9.55 5.13
C ALA A 26 8.43 9.57 3.81
N GLN A 27 9.18 9.62 2.71
CA GLN A 27 8.61 9.66 1.36
C GLN A 27 9.67 9.14 0.39
N ASP A 28 9.25 8.83 -0.84
CA ASP A 28 10.20 8.41 -1.86
C ASP A 28 10.97 9.63 -2.39
N PRO A 29 12.03 9.42 -3.21
CA PRO A 29 12.80 10.56 -3.72
C PRO A 29 12.00 11.57 -4.55
N ALA A 30 10.86 11.15 -5.09
CA ALA A 30 9.98 12.04 -5.85
C ALA A 30 8.93 12.72 -4.97
N GLY A 31 8.99 12.54 -3.66
CA GLY A 31 8.04 13.16 -2.74
C GLY A 31 6.70 12.47 -2.69
N ARG A 32 6.67 11.16 -2.93
CA ARG A 32 5.43 10.39 -2.96
C ARG A 32 5.40 9.34 -1.86
N VAL A 33 4.20 8.90 -1.53
CA VAL A 33 3.96 7.87 -0.52
C VAL A 33 2.95 6.85 -1.06
N PRO A 34 3.00 5.60 -0.60
CA PRO A 34 2.00 4.63 -1.02
C PRO A 34 0.64 4.92 -0.39
N VAL A 35 -0.42 4.58 -1.11
CA VAL A 35 -1.78 4.76 -0.62
C VAL A 35 -2.04 3.81 0.54
N MET A 36 -2.65 4.34 1.59
CA MET A 36 -2.97 3.62 2.81
C MET A 36 -4.43 3.86 3.16
N CYS A 37 -5.02 2.98 3.95
CA CYS A 37 -6.37 3.24 4.43
C CYS A 37 -6.48 2.85 5.90
N ARG A 38 -7.42 3.52 6.59
CA ARG A 38 -7.74 3.21 7.96
C ARG A 38 -8.95 2.29 7.97
N ALA A 39 -8.79 1.11 8.59
CA ALA A 39 -9.86 0.12 8.65
C ALA A 39 -10.76 0.37 9.87
N GLY A 40 -11.85 -0.39 9.96
CA GLY A 40 -12.83 -0.24 11.04
C GLY A 40 -12.29 -0.51 12.42
N ASN A 41 -11.16 -1.22 12.55
CA ASN A 41 -10.50 -1.47 13.83
C ASN A 41 -9.57 -0.33 14.26
N ASP A 42 -9.66 0.81 13.56
CA ASP A 42 -8.85 2.01 13.80
C ASP A 42 -7.36 1.81 13.50
N GLN A 43 -7.02 0.80 12.73
CA GLN A 43 -5.65 0.50 12.30
C GLN A 43 -5.45 0.95 10.85
N THR A 44 -4.21 1.32 10.51
CA THR A 44 -3.85 1.77 9.17
C THR A 44 -3.17 0.64 8.41
N TYR A 45 -3.56 0.46 7.16
CA TYR A 45 -3.05 -0.60 6.31
C TYR A 45 -2.53 -0.05 4.99
N LEU A 46 -1.46 -0.67 4.50
CA LEU A 46 -0.94 -0.40 3.16
C LEU A 46 -1.81 -1.14 2.16
N LEU A 47 -2.27 -0.46 1.13
CA LEU A 47 -3.07 -1.10 0.08
C LEU A 47 -2.16 -1.69 -0.97
N VAL A 48 -2.33 -2.97 -1.24
CA VAL A 48 -1.58 -3.68 -2.28
C VAL A 48 -2.55 -4.35 -3.24
N PHE A 49 -2.12 -4.55 -4.47
CA PHE A 49 -2.98 -5.07 -5.53
C PHE A 49 -2.28 -6.21 -6.25
N LYS A 50 -3.08 -7.20 -6.63
CA LYS A 50 -2.58 -8.40 -7.29
C LYS A 50 -1.96 -8.09 -8.65
N ASP A 51 -2.56 -7.14 -9.38
CA ASP A 51 -2.08 -6.74 -10.69
C ASP A 51 -2.41 -5.27 -10.94
N VAL A 52 -1.93 -4.73 -12.06
CA VAL A 52 -2.11 -3.32 -12.38
C VAL A 52 -3.56 -2.98 -12.68
N VAL A 53 -4.34 -3.93 -13.18
CA VAL A 53 -5.76 -3.71 -13.47
C VAL A 53 -6.51 -3.44 -12.17
N LYS A 54 -6.26 -4.23 -11.15
CA LYS A 54 -6.87 -4.03 -9.83
C LYS A 54 -6.49 -2.67 -9.24
N ALA A 55 -5.22 -2.28 -9.37
CA ALA A 55 -4.77 -0.98 -8.90
C ALA A 55 -5.49 0.16 -9.62
N ARG A 56 -5.65 0.07 -10.94
CA ARG A 56 -6.33 1.10 -11.71
C ARG A 56 -7.82 1.16 -11.40
N GLN A 57 -8.45 0.03 -11.12
CA GLN A 57 -9.84 -0.01 -10.70
C GLN A 57 -10.03 0.74 -9.39
N PHE A 58 -9.10 0.57 -8.46
CA PHE A 58 -9.15 1.28 -7.19
C PHE A 58 -9.04 2.80 -7.42
N VAL A 59 -8.12 3.23 -8.28
CA VAL A 59 -7.96 4.66 -8.59
C VAL A 59 -9.28 5.25 -9.09
N ALA A 60 -9.96 4.53 -9.98
CA ALA A 60 -11.23 5.00 -10.54
C ALA A 60 -12.32 5.05 -9.47
N HIS A 61 -12.46 4.00 -8.67
CA HIS A 61 -13.51 3.92 -7.66
C HIS A 61 -13.29 4.88 -6.50
N ALA A 62 -12.04 5.17 -6.16
CA ALA A 62 -11.71 6.07 -5.06
C ALA A 62 -11.54 7.52 -5.52
N SER A 63 -11.69 7.78 -6.81
CA SER A 63 -11.49 9.11 -7.40
C SER A 63 -10.11 9.68 -7.04
N LEU A 64 -9.10 8.82 -7.12
CA LEU A 64 -7.75 9.16 -6.66
C LEU A 64 -6.88 9.56 -7.85
N ASP A 65 -7.23 10.69 -8.45
CA ASP A 65 -6.54 11.17 -9.65
C ASP A 65 -5.07 11.44 -9.36
N GLY A 66 -4.21 11.06 -10.30
CA GLY A 66 -2.79 11.28 -10.17
C GLY A 66 -2.04 10.18 -9.44
N ALA A 67 -2.74 9.19 -8.90
CA ALA A 67 -2.08 8.04 -8.29
C ALA A 67 -1.40 7.19 -9.37
N GLU A 68 -0.16 6.78 -9.10
CA GLU A 68 0.63 6.02 -10.06
C GLU A 68 0.82 4.59 -9.57
N PRO A 69 0.40 3.57 -10.35
CA PRO A 69 0.68 2.19 -9.97
C PRO A 69 2.17 1.90 -10.07
N ARG A 70 2.70 1.20 -9.08
CA ARG A 70 4.10 0.82 -9.05
C ARG A 70 4.22 -0.62 -8.55
N MET A 71 4.88 -1.47 -9.33
CA MET A 71 5.13 -2.84 -8.87
C MET A 71 6.19 -2.82 -7.77
N VAL A 72 5.95 -3.60 -6.72
CA VAL A 72 6.93 -3.76 -5.64
C VAL A 72 7.97 -4.77 -6.10
N MET A 73 9.21 -4.31 -6.16
CA MET A 73 10.35 -5.12 -6.56
C MET A 73 11.40 -5.09 -5.47
N LYS A 74 12.37 -5.98 -5.57
CA LYS A 74 13.45 -6.03 -4.59
C LYS A 74 14.14 -4.66 -4.41
N SER A 75 14.22 -3.89 -5.50
CA SER A 75 14.91 -2.59 -5.48
C SER A 75 14.15 -1.50 -4.74
N ASN A 76 12.82 -1.59 -4.62
CA ASN A 76 12.02 -0.55 -3.97
C ASN A 76 11.24 -1.04 -2.75
N ARG A 77 11.23 -2.34 -2.51
CA ARG A 77 10.44 -2.96 -1.45
C ARG A 77 10.72 -2.35 -0.08
N ASP A 78 12.00 -2.23 0.27
CA ASP A 78 12.38 -1.77 1.61
C ASP A 78 11.99 -0.31 1.84
N ASP A 79 12.08 0.52 0.79
CA ASP A 79 11.66 1.92 0.89
C ASP A 79 10.15 2.01 1.11
N ILE A 80 9.38 1.24 0.35
CA ILE A 80 7.92 1.23 0.50
C ILE A 80 7.52 0.81 1.91
N VAL A 81 8.11 -0.27 2.41
CA VAL A 81 7.83 -0.77 3.76
C VAL A 81 8.24 0.26 4.81
N ARG A 82 9.40 0.89 4.65
CA ARG A 82 9.89 1.90 5.59
C ARG A 82 8.92 3.09 5.67
N ILE A 83 8.46 3.58 4.53
CA ILE A 83 7.51 4.68 4.49
C ILE A 83 6.20 4.28 5.17
N ALA A 84 5.69 3.10 4.84
CA ALA A 84 4.44 2.60 5.43
C ALA A 84 4.55 2.49 6.95
N LYS A 85 5.64 1.90 7.44
CA LYS A 85 5.82 1.74 8.88
C LYS A 85 5.94 3.08 9.59
N SER A 86 6.59 4.06 8.96
CA SER A 86 6.71 5.40 9.56
C SER A 86 5.36 6.08 9.70
N ALA A 87 4.38 5.68 8.91
CA ALA A 87 3.01 6.20 8.97
C ALA A 87 2.11 5.40 9.92
N GLY A 88 2.66 4.39 10.60
CA GLY A 88 1.90 3.58 11.54
C GLY A 88 1.17 2.40 10.93
N VAL A 89 1.51 2.01 9.70
CA VAL A 89 0.89 0.88 9.04
C VAL A 89 1.22 -0.42 9.79
N VAL A 90 0.20 -1.23 10.06
CA VAL A 90 0.35 -2.49 10.79
C VAL A 90 0.26 -3.71 9.89
N GLY A 91 -0.20 -3.54 8.66
CA GLY A 91 -0.36 -4.66 7.73
C GLY A 91 -0.73 -4.20 6.35
N THR A 92 -1.07 -5.16 5.49
CA THR A 92 -1.49 -4.88 4.12
C THR A 92 -2.89 -5.43 3.89
N LEU A 93 -3.63 -4.78 2.98
CA LEU A 93 -4.89 -5.29 2.47
C LEU A 93 -4.74 -5.50 0.98
N LEU A 94 -5.03 -6.72 0.52
CA LEU A 94 -4.91 -7.08 -0.89
C LEU A 94 -6.22 -6.85 -1.60
N ASP A 95 -6.17 -6.13 -2.72
CA ASP A 95 -7.33 -5.88 -3.60
C ASP A 95 -8.51 -5.26 -2.85
N TYR A 96 -8.22 -4.26 -2.04
CA TYR A 96 -9.26 -3.56 -1.30
C TYR A 96 -10.22 -2.83 -2.25
N ASP A 97 -11.53 -3.01 -2.00
CA ASP A 97 -12.58 -2.35 -2.76
C ASP A 97 -13.21 -1.26 -1.88
N PRO A 98 -13.03 0.02 -2.23
CA PRO A 98 -13.55 1.09 -1.39
C PRO A 98 -15.08 1.15 -1.34
N SER A 99 -15.77 0.62 -2.36
CA SER A 99 -17.23 0.68 -2.39
C SER A 99 -17.88 -0.34 -1.47
N THR A 100 -17.24 -1.49 -1.24
CA THR A 100 -17.77 -2.56 -0.38
C THR A 100 -16.96 -2.73 0.89
N GLN A 101 -15.78 -2.12 0.97
CA GLN A 101 -14.81 -2.28 2.06
C GLN A 101 -14.37 -3.72 2.24
N LYS A 102 -14.38 -4.49 1.15
CA LYS A 102 -13.91 -5.87 1.15
C LYS A 102 -12.51 -5.95 0.57
N TYR A 103 -11.80 -6.99 0.93
CA TYR A 103 -10.45 -7.24 0.45
C TYR A 103 -10.22 -8.75 0.37
N ALA A 104 -9.24 -9.16 -0.44
CA ALA A 104 -8.97 -10.58 -0.63
C ALA A 104 -8.21 -11.18 0.54
N GLU A 105 -7.26 -10.42 1.12
CA GLU A 105 -6.44 -10.94 2.20
C GLU A 105 -5.85 -9.80 3.01
N ALA A 106 -5.71 -10.00 4.31
CA ALA A 106 -5.01 -9.08 5.20
C ALA A 106 -3.78 -9.78 5.76
N THR A 107 -2.63 -9.09 5.72
CA THR A 107 -1.35 -9.67 6.18
C THR A 107 -0.66 -8.68 7.11
N ALA A 108 -0.17 -9.15 8.23
CA ALA A 108 0.58 -8.30 9.15
C ALA A 108 1.91 -7.88 8.53
N LEU A 109 2.31 -6.66 8.79
CA LEU A 109 3.59 -6.12 8.33
C LEU A 109 4.55 -6.16 9.50
N ALA A 110 5.55 -7.00 9.39
CA ALA A 110 6.51 -7.20 10.48
C ALA A 110 7.50 -6.04 10.59
#